data_5e3f3af1efa79d4d3a6b8f6f736c27ee
#
_entry.id   5e3f3af1efa79d4d3a6b8f6f736c27ee
#
_cell.length_a   1.000
_cell.length_b   1.000
_cell.length_c   1.000
_cell.angle_alpha   90.00
_cell.angle_beta   90.00
_cell.angle_gamma   90.00
#
_symmetry.space_group_name_H-M   'P 1'
#
loop_
_entity.id
_entity.type
_entity.pdbx_description
1 polymer ?
#
loop_
_entity_poly.entity_id
_entity_poly.type
_entity_poly.pdbx_seq_one_letter_code
_entity_poly.pdbx_strand_id
1 'polypeptide(L)'
;MIIYVKKFGDVLVSRPAGREAFLAMSAYITRDVPTTEPIEIDFEGVKVLTPSWADEVITPLAERFKNVTLLHTENSSVQATLNTLRKYSDLRI
;
A
#
# COMPACT_ATOMS: atom_id res chain seq x y z
N MET A 1 13.38 2.85 -2.52
CA MET A 1 13.08 1.41 -2.70
C MET A 1 11.70 1.25 -3.31
N ILE A 2 11.47 0.15 -4.02
CA ILE A 2 10.18 -0.13 -4.64
C ILE A 2 9.52 -1.30 -3.90
N ILE A 3 8.25 -1.11 -3.53
CA ILE A 3 7.42 -2.16 -2.95
C ILE A 3 6.41 -2.59 -4.01
N TYR A 4 6.51 -3.83 -4.46
CA TYR A 4 5.62 -4.39 -5.46
C TYR A 4 4.43 -5.04 -4.76
N VAL A 5 3.28 -4.38 -4.82
CA VAL A 5 2.06 -4.83 -4.13
C VAL A 5 1.61 -6.20 -4.65
N LYS A 6 1.85 -6.49 -5.92
CA LYS A 6 1.50 -7.76 -6.52
C LYS A 6 2.16 -8.97 -5.85
N LYS A 7 3.26 -8.80 -5.15
CA LYS A 7 3.88 -9.88 -4.38
C LYS A 7 2.92 -10.48 -3.34
N PHE A 8 1.92 -9.71 -2.93
CA PHE A 8 0.93 -10.14 -1.95
C PHE A 8 -0.36 -10.66 -2.59
N GLY A 9 -0.45 -10.60 -3.92
CA GLY A 9 -1.59 -11.09 -4.68
C GLY A 9 -2.08 -10.06 -5.70
N ASP A 10 -2.96 -10.50 -6.60
CA ASP A 10 -3.57 -9.61 -7.60
C ASP A 10 -5.02 -9.24 -7.24
N VAL A 11 -5.62 -9.95 -6.29
CA VAL A 11 -6.96 -9.68 -5.74
C VAL A 11 -6.77 -9.49 -4.23
N LEU A 12 -6.75 -8.25 -3.80
CA LEU A 12 -6.37 -7.87 -2.44
C LEU A 12 -7.60 -7.36 -1.71
N VAL A 13 -8.23 -8.25 -0.97
CA VAL A 13 -9.48 -8.01 -0.26
C VAL A 13 -9.30 -8.41 1.21
N SER A 14 -10.14 -7.88 2.07
CA SER A 14 -10.19 -8.16 3.50
C SER A 14 -9.09 -7.48 4.33
N ARG A 15 -9.51 -7.04 5.49
CA ARG A 15 -8.64 -6.39 6.46
C ARG A 15 -7.65 -7.38 7.10
N PRO A 16 -8.05 -8.60 7.48
CA PRO A 16 -7.09 -9.56 8.02
C PRO A 16 -5.96 -9.91 7.07
N ALA A 17 -6.24 -10.08 5.78
CA ALA A 17 -5.21 -10.36 4.79
C ALA A 17 -4.26 -9.17 4.62
N GLY A 18 -4.79 -7.95 4.64
CA GLY A 18 -3.97 -6.74 4.59
C GLY A 18 -3.06 -6.62 5.79
N ARG A 19 -3.57 -6.93 6.98
CA ARG A 19 -2.78 -6.90 8.20
C ARG A 19 -1.63 -7.90 8.15
N GLU A 20 -1.88 -9.12 7.67
CA GLU A 20 -0.83 -10.13 7.51
C GLU A 20 0.23 -9.67 6.50
N ALA A 21 -0.20 -9.09 5.38
CA ALA A 21 0.72 -8.56 4.38
C ALA A 21 1.60 -7.46 4.97
N PHE A 22 1.03 -6.56 5.74
CA PHE A 22 1.79 -5.48 6.39
C PHE A 22 2.80 -6.02 7.40
N LEU A 23 2.42 -7.01 8.19
CA LEU A 23 3.34 -7.64 9.16
C LEU A 23 4.52 -8.31 8.45
N ALA A 24 4.25 -9.05 7.37
CA ALA A 24 5.31 -9.67 6.57
C ALA A 24 6.22 -8.61 5.93
N MET A 25 5.64 -7.56 5.38
CA MET A 25 6.38 -6.45 4.78
C MET A 25 7.28 -5.76 5.82
N SER A 26 6.75 -5.51 7.00
CA SER A 26 7.50 -4.88 8.09
C SER A 26 8.65 -5.76 8.59
N ALA A 27 8.46 -7.06 8.59
CA ALA A 27 9.48 -8.00 9.06
C ALA A 27 10.61 -8.22 8.05
N TYR A 28 10.29 -8.23 6.74
CA TYR A 28 11.22 -8.69 5.71
C TYR A 28 11.61 -7.64 4.67
N ILE A 29 10.83 -6.60 4.48
CA ILE A 29 11.07 -5.62 3.43
C ILE A 29 11.49 -4.27 4.01
N THR A 30 10.71 -3.73 4.95
CA THR A 30 10.94 -2.37 5.47
C THR A 30 11.59 -2.33 6.84
N ARG A 31 11.99 -3.46 7.38
CA ARG A 31 12.48 -3.58 8.76
C ARG A 31 13.55 -2.56 9.13
N ASP A 32 14.61 -2.47 8.33
CA ASP A 32 15.76 -1.62 8.62
C ASP A 32 15.84 -0.39 7.72
N VAL A 33 14.73 -0.06 7.03
CA VAL A 33 14.68 1.07 6.10
C VAL A 33 14.43 2.35 6.87
N PRO A 34 15.32 3.36 6.73
CA PRO A 34 15.11 4.65 7.41
C PRO A 34 13.84 5.36 6.92
N THR A 35 13.21 6.13 7.78
CA THR A 35 11.98 6.87 7.43
C THR A 35 12.21 7.93 6.34
N THR A 36 13.46 8.30 6.10
CA THR A 36 13.84 9.26 5.06
C THR A 36 14.07 8.62 3.70
N GLU A 37 14.11 7.28 3.63
CA GLU A 37 14.26 6.57 2.35
C GLU A 37 13.04 6.82 1.47
N PRO A 38 13.22 7.26 0.21
CA PRO A 38 12.09 7.37 -0.72
C PRO A 38 11.50 6.00 -1.00
N ILE A 39 10.18 5.88 -0.85
CA ILE A 39 9.44 4.64 -1.07
C ILE A 39 8.54 4.81 -2.28
N GLU A 40 8.60 3.88 -3.21
CA GLU A 40 7.69 3.78 -4.32
C GLU A 40 6.81 2.54 -4.12
N ILE A 41 5.50 2.72 -4.12
CA ILE A 41 4.54 1.62 -3.98
C ILE A 41 3.94 1.38 -5.37
N ASP A 42 4.23 0.21 -5.93
CA ASP A 42 3.89 -0.12 -7.31
C ASP A 42 2.71 -1.09 -7.35
N PHE A 43 1.63 -0.66 -8.02
CA PHE A 43 0.39 -1.45 -8.16
C PHE A 43 0.31 -2.22 -9.46
N GLU A 44 1.38 -2.26 -10.26
CA GLU A 44 1.34 -2.99 -11.52
C GLU A 44 0.94 -4.45 -11.31
N GLY A 45 -0.02 -4.92 -12.11
CA GLY A 45 -0.52 -6.29 -12.04
C GLY A 45 -1.59 -6.53 -10.98
N VAL A 46 -1.88 -5.56 -10.11
CA VAL A 46 -2.99 -5.66 -9.16
C VAL A 46 -4.30 -5.45 -9.91
N LYS A 47 -5.21 -6.41 -9.80
CA LYS A 47 -6.52 -6.37 -10.47
C LYS A 47 -7.60 -5.77 -9.60
N VAL A 48 -7.66 -6.18 -8.33
CA VAL A 48 -8.65 -5.71 -7.36
C VAL A 48 -7.95 -5.30 -6.08
N LEU A 49 -8.21 -4.08 -5.64
CA LEU A 49 -7.72 -3.54 -4.38
C LEU A 49 -8.91 -2.96 -3.63
N THR A 50 -9.12 -3.41 -2.39
CA THR A 50 -10.20 -2.89 -1.55
C THR A 50 -9.67 -1.94 -0.49
N PRO A 51 -10.51 -0.99 -0.02
CA PRO A 51 -10.12 -0.10 1.07
C PRO A 51 -9.71 -0.84 2.35
N SER A 52 -10.36 -1.94 2.67
CA SER A 52 -10.06 -2.71 3.88
C SER A 52 -8.63 -3.24 3.89
N TRP A 53 -8.20 -3.83 2.77
CA TRP A 53 -6.83 -4.32 2.63
C TRP A 53 -5.83 -3.15 2.59
N ALA A 54 -6.12 -2.16 1.78
CA ALA A 54 -5.21 -1.05 1.53
C ALA A 54 -5.00 -0.18 2.79
N ASP A 55 -6.04 -0.01 3.60
CA ASP A 55 -5.93 0.76 4.83
C ASP A 55 -4.94 0.12 5.82
N GLU A 56 -4.83 -1.20 5.82
CA GLU A 56 -3.88 -1.90 6.69
C GLU A 56 -2.45 -1.85 6.18
N VAL A 57 -2.23 -1.58 4.91
CA VAL A 57 -0.90 -1.62 4.28
C VAL A 57 -0.44 -0.22 3.86
N ILE A 58 -1.22 0.47 3.06
CA ILE A 58 -0.80 1.73 2.44
C ILE A 58 -0.79 2.86 3.48
N THR A 59 -1.82 2.95 4.30
CA THR A 59 -1.93 4.00 5.31
C THR A 59 -0.74 4.01 6.28
N PRO A 60 -0.38 2.88 6.91
CA PRO A 60 0.78 2.89 7.81
C PRO A 60 2.12 3.12 7.10
N LEU A 61 2.28 2.70 5.84
CA LEU A 61 3.48 3.03 5.07
C LEU A 61 3.59 4.54 4.85
N ALA A 62 2.49 5.17 4.46
CA ALA A 62 2.46 6.62 4.24
C ALA A 62 2.70 7.41 5.53
N GLU A 63 2.29 6.87 6.67
CA GLU A 63 2.54 7.50 7.96
C GLU A 63 4.00 7.37 8.40
N ARG A 64 4.61 6.22 8.13
CA ARG A 64 5.98 5.93 8.57
C ARG A 64 7.03 6.64 7.72
N PHE A 65 6.88 6.63 6.40
CA PHE A 65 7.88 7.18 5.49
C PHE A 65 7.51 8.59 5.04
N LYS A 66 8.51 9.47 4.95
CA LYS A 66 8.29 10.89 4.64
C LYS A 66 8.05 11.13 3.16
N ASN A 67 8.58 10.27 2.29
CA ASN A 67 8.49 10.45 0.85
C ASN A 67 7.97 9.16 0.20
N VAL A 68 6.66 9.08 -0.04
CA VAL A 68 6.01 7.93 -0.63
C VAL A 68 5.37 8.34 -1.95
N THR A 69 5.67 7.60 -3.01
CA THR A 69 5.11 7.80 -4.35
C THR A 69 4.34 6.54 -4.76
N LEU A 70 3.18 6.74 -5.37
CA LEU A 70 2.35 5.64 -5.86
C LEU A 70 2.55 5.51 -7.37
N LEU A 71 2.84 4.29 -7.84
CA LEU A 71 3.08 3.99 -9.25
C LEU A 71 2.02 3.04 -9.79
N HIS A 72 1.71 3.20 -11.08
CA HIS A 72 0.79 2.31 -11.82
C HIS A 72 -0.57 2.22 -11.14
N THR A 73 -1.19 3.37 -10.95
CA THR A 73 -2.47 3.52 -10.26
C THR A 73 -3.66 3.65 -11.22
N GLU A 74 -3.49 3.30 -12.50
CA GLU A 74 -4.51 3.55 -13.55
C GLU A 74 -5.73 2.64 -13.41
N ASN A 75 -5.58 1.48 -12.81
CA ASN A 75 -6.68 0.54 -12.60
C ASN A 75 -7.79 1.20 -11.78
N SER A 76 -9.04 1.07 -12.24
CA SER A 76 -10.18 1.74 -11.58
C SER A 76 -10.39 1.29 -10.13
N SER A 77 -10.13 0.01 -9.83
CA SER A 77 -10.22 -0.51 -8.47
C SER A 77 -9.17 0.14 -7.56
N VAL A 78 -7.94 0.28 -8.04
CA VAL A 78 -6.86 0.95 -7.31
C VAL A 78 -7.19 2.42 -7.09
N GLN A 79 -7.62 3.13 -8.14
CA GLN A 79 -7.97 4.54 -8.02
C GLN A 79 -9.11 4.79 -7.03
N ALA A 80 -10.18 3.99 -7.12
CA ALA A 80 -11.32 4.13 -6.22
C ALA A 80 -10.91 3.91 -4.76
N THR A 81 -10.09 2.89 -4.52
CA THR A 81 -9.59 2.58 -3.17
C THR A 81 -8.70 3.70 -2.63
N LEU A 82 -7.75 4.20 -3.42
CA LEU A 82 -6.89 5.29 -2.98
C LEU A 82 -7.69 6.55 -2.68
N ASN A 83 -8.69 6.87 -3.50
CA ASN A 83 -9.56 8.01 -3.25
C ASN A 83 -10.37 7.83 -1.96
N THR A 84 -10.83 6.62 -1.68
CA THR A 84 -11.52 6.31 -0.43
C THR A 84 -10.60 6.53 0.78
N LEU A 85 -9.35 6.07 0.70
CA LEU A 85 -8.38 6.28 1.79
C LEU A 85 -8.08 7.76 1.99
N ARG A 86 -7.94 8.52 0.92
CA ARG A 86 -7.71 9.97 1.01
C ARG A 86 -8.86 10.69 1.69
N LYS A 87 -10.08 10.23 1.46
CA LYS A 87 -11.29 10.84 2.01
C LYS A 87 -11.56 10.43 3.45
N TYR A 88 -11.39 9.16 3.79
CA TYR A 88 -11.83 8.59 5.07
C TYR A 88 -10.71 8.16 6.01
N SER A 89 -9.50 7.94 5.51
CA SER A 89 -8.35 7.51 6.32
C SER A 89 -7.22 8.53 6.33
N ASP A 90 -7.49 9.73 5.82
CA ASP A 90 -6.54 10.85 5.81
C ASP A 90 -5.22 10.51 5.10
N LEU A 91 -5.29 9.68 4.06
CA LEU A 91 -4.13 9.38 3.22
C LEU A 91 -3.72 10.62 2.43
N ARG A 92 -2.46 11.02 2.52
CA ARG A 92 -1.95 12.28 1.96
C ARG A 92 -0.99 12.11 0.78
N ILE A 93 -1.11 11.03 0.07
CA ILE A 93 -0.26 10.79 -1.11
C ILE A 93 -1.07 10.50 -2.36
#